data_6fb7ab30793d5f00d2187e89e47d6ed9
#
_entry.id   6fb7ab30793d5f00d2187e89e47d6ed9
#
_cell.length_a   1.000
_cell.length_b   1.000
_cell.length_c   1.000
_cell.angle_alpha   90.00
_cell.angle_beta   90.00
_cell.angle_gamma   90.00
#
_symmetry.space_group_name_H-M   'P 1'
#
loop_
_entity.id
_entity.type
_entity.pdbx_description
1 polymer ?
#
loop_
_entity_poly.entity_id
_entity_poly.type
_entity_poly.pdbx_seq_one_letter_code
_entity_poly.pdbx_strand_id
1 'polypeptide(L)'
;PGWVSEQNLTFINLQGDIRTLPGTSAPYSALPGSGDIGQGAVLPSGATSYQLNDRLWIGIQTGAPFGLVTKPRDVWAGEAYGRSNRIFSLAFNPVVGFKVTDWLSVAAGPNIEYFRLTLRQAVPLTPLLPATALPSSFIKGDSWGVGFTAGALITAPTGTTLGVGYRSSVHHDI
;
A
#
# COMPACT_ATOMS: atom_id res chain seq x y z
N PRO A 1 6.03 24.51 23.94
CA PRO A 1 5.66 23.09 23.92
C PRO A 1 4.19 22.94 23.51
N GLY A 2 3.92 22.00 22.63
CA GLY A 2 2.55 21.79 22.14
C GLY A 2 2.44 20.56 21.24
N TRP A 3 1.19 20.12 21.07
CA TRP A 3 0.82 19.06 20.15
C TRP A 3 0.52 19.67 18.78
N VAL A 4 1.02 19.01 17.73
CA VAL A 4 0.62 19.24 16.34
C VAL A 4 0.16 17.92 15.79
N SER A 5 -1.04 17.87 15.20
CA SER A 5 -1.59 16.66 14.60
C SER A 5 -2.21 17.00 13.26
N GLU A 6 -1.92 16.18 12.28
CA GLU A 6 -2.53 16.20 10.95
C GLU A 6 -3.09 14.82 10.66
N GLN A 7 -4.33 14.77 10.19
CA GLN A 7 -5.01 13.53 9.82
C GLN A 7 -5.58 13.67 8.42
N ASN A 8 -5.36 12.66 7.60
CA ASN A 8 -5.84 12.61 6.23
C ASN A 8 -6.66 11.34 6.00
N LEU A 9 -7.70 11.48 5.20
CA LEU A 9 -8.50 10.38 4.72
C LEU A 9 -8.55 10.44 3.21
N THR A 10 -7.95 9.47 2.56
CA THR A 10 -7.93 9.38 1.09
C THR A 10 -8.90 8.32 0.63
N PHE A 11 -9.80 8.68 -0.25
CA PHE A 11 -10.68 7.74 -0.93
C PHE A 11 -10.14 7.46 -2.33
N ILE A 12 -9.91 6.19 -2.63
CA ILE A 12 -9.51 5.72 -3.96
C ILE A 12 -10.68 4.97 -4.58
N ASN A 13 -11.10 5.39 -5.74
CA ASN A 13 -12.08 4.67 -6.56
C ASN A 13 -11.37 4.12 -7.79
N LEU A 14 -10.98 2.85 -7.71
CA LEU A 14 -10.35 2.14 -8.81
C LEU A 14 -11.42 1.57 -9.73
N GLN A 15 -11.28 1.79 -11.03
CA GLN A 15 -12.14 1.19 -12.05
C GLN A 15 -11.28 0.55 -13.14
N GLY A 16 -11.69 -0.59 -13.64
CA GLY A 16 -11.01 -1.25 -14.74
C GLY A 16 -11.82 -2.42 -15.30
N ASP A 17 -11.79 -2.59 -16.60
CA ASP A 17 -12.46 -3.69 -17.31
C ASP A 17 -11.48 -4.34 -18.27
N ILE A 18 -11.27 -5.64 -18.11
CA ILE A 18 -10.38 -6.44 -18.95
C ILE A 18 -11.24 -7.25 -19.90
N ARG A 19 -10.96 -7.13 -21.19
CA ARG A 19 -11.68 -7.84 -22.24
C ARG A 19 -10.77 -8.72 -23.06
N THR A 20 -11.31 -9.81 -23.57
CA THR A 20 -10.60 -10.65 -24.54
C THR A 20 -10.43 -9.92 -25.86
N LEU A 21 -9.25 -10.06 -26.47
CA LEU A 21 -9.00 -9.52 -27.80
C LEU A 21 -9.54 -10.44 -28.90
N PRO A 22 -9.85 -9.88 -30.10
CA PRO A 22 -10.13 -10.69 -31.27
C PRO A 22 -8.97 -11.66 -31.54
N GLY A 23 -9.28 -12.93 -31.82
CA GLY A 23 -8.26 -13.98 -32.02
C GLY A 23 -7.85 -14.73 -30.76
N THR A 24 -8.43 -14.44 -29.60
CA THR A 24 -8.26 -15.26 -28.40
C THR A 24 -8.78 -16.68 -28.69
N SER A 25 -7.96 -17.70 -28.34
CA SER A 25 -8.29 -19.11 -28.56
C SER A 25 -9.38 -19.60 -27.60
N ALA A 26 -10.13 -20.62 -28.03
CA ALA A 26 -11.01 -21.36 -27.14
C ALA A 26 -10.21 -22.06 -26.02
N PRO A 27 -10.77 -22.24 -24.82
CA PRO A 27 -12.14 -21.88 -24.40
C PRO A 27 -12.31 -20.42 -23.97
N TYR A 28 -11.21 -19.65 -23.87
CA TYR A 28 -11.20 -18.31 -23.27
C TYR A 28 -12.01 -17.27 -24.08
N SER A 29 -12.08 -17.47 -25.41
CA SER A 29 -12.89 -16.60 -26.28
C SER A 29 -14.39 -16.65 -25.99
N ALA A 30 -14.86 -17.76 -25.43
CA ALA A 30 -16.27 -17.93 -25.05
C ALA A 30 -16.62 -17.39 -23.66
N LEU A 31 -15.60 -16.99 -22.88
CA LEU A 31 -15.79 -16.48 -21.52
C LEU A 31 -15.98 -14.96 -21.54
N PRO A 32 -16.75 -14.42 -20.59
CA PRO A 32 -16.95 -12.98 -20.47
C PRO A 32 -15.64 -12.27 -20.06
N GLY A 33 -15.58 -10.96 -20.29
CA GLY A 33 -14.57 -10.09 -19.71
C GLY A 33 -14.67 -10.00 -18.19
N SER A 34 -13.74 -9.32 -17.56
CA SER A 34 -13.63 -9.22 -16.10
C SER A 34 -14.82 -8.50 -15.45
N GLY A 35 -15.52 -7.65 -16.18
CA GLY A 35 -16.33 -6.59 -15.60
C GLY A 35 -15.42 -5.58 -14.87
N ASP A 36 -15.99 -4.71 -14.08
CA ASP A 36 -15.20 -3.79 -13.25
C ASP A 36 -14.44 -4.58 -12.16
N ILE A 37 -13.11 -4.59 -12.29
CA ILE A 37 -12.22 -5.26 -11.33
C ILE A 37 -11.90 -4.39 -10.13
N GLY A 38 -12.17 -3.11 -10.21
CA GLY A 38 -11.83 -2.14 -9.19
C GLY A 38 -12.65 -2.29 -7.93
N GLN A 39 -12.03 -2.03 -6.81
CA GLN A 39 -12.71 -1.89 -5.52
C GLN A 39 -12.30 -0.57 -4.89
N GLY A 40 -13.29 0.15 -4.38
CA GLY A 40 -13.02 1.37 -3.62
C GLY A 40 -12.28 1.06 -2.33
N ALA A 41 -11.37 1.95 -1.95
CA ALA A 41 -10.62 1.86 -0.70
C ALA A 41 -10.56 3.20 0.02
N VAL A 42 -10.58 3.15 1.33
CA VAL A 42 -10.36 4.30 2.20
C VAL A 42 -9.02 4.10 2.90
N LEU A 43 -8.11 5.04 2.72
CA LEU A 43 -6.76 5.01 3.26
C LEU A 43 -6.59 6.13 4.29
N PRO A 44 -6.62 5.81 5.58
CA PRO A 44 -6.27 6.76 6.62
C PRO A 44 -4.75 6.96 6.67
N SER A 45 -4.33 8.19 6.88
CA SER A 45 -2.95 8.52 7.20
C SER A 45 -2.91 9.71 8.15
N GLY A 46 -1.85 9.85 8.90
CA GLY A 46 -1.71 10.97 9.81
C GLY A 46 -0.32 11.05 10.43
N ALA A 47 -0.05 12.20 10.98
CA ALA A 47 1.14 12.46 11.76
C ALA A 47 0.77 13.25 13.01
N THR A 48 1.40 12.92 14.10
CA THR A 48 1.26 13.67 15.35
C THR A 48 2.65 13.86 15.94
N SER A 49 2.93 15.07 16.39
CA SER A 49 4.19 15.39 17.04
C SER A 49 3.97 16.20 18.32
N TYR A 50 4.87 16.07 19.24
CA TYR A 50 4.91 16.80 20.49
C TYR A 50 6.29 17.41 20.73
N GLN A 51 6.32 18.68 21.03
CA GLN A 51 7.54 19.39 21.38
C GLN A 51 7.87 19.17 22.87
N LEU A 52 8.95 18.47 23.15
CA LEU A 52 9.44 18.21 24.50
C LEU A 52 10.16 19.44 25.08
N ASN A 53 10.98 20.10 24.26
CA ASN A 53 11.67 21.35 24.59
C ASN A 53 12.03 22.10 23.30
N ASP A 54 12.76 23.21 23.41
CA ASP A 54 13.11 24.11 22.28
C ASP A 54 13.91 23.43 21.16
N ARG A 55 14.46 22.22 21.40
CA ARG A 55 15.30 21.50 20.45
C ARG A 55 14.87 20.09 20.16
N LEU A 56 13.92 19.54 20.93
CA LEU A 56 13.58 18.12 20.84
C LEU A 56 12.09 17.92 20.62
N TRP A 57 11.77 17.10 19.63
CA TRP A 57 10.41 16.66 19.31
C TRP A 57 10.35 15.13 19.26
N ILE A 58 9.23 14.60 19.64
CA ILE A 58 8.84 13.22 19.35
C ILE A 58 7.61 13.24 18.47
N GLY A 59 7.47 12.25 17.63
CA GLY A 59 6.31 12.13 16.76
C GLY A 59 6.05 10.71 16.32
N ILE A 60 4.89 10.52 15.76
CA ILE A 60 4.49 9.29 15.11
C ILE A 60 3.79 9.63 13.81
N GLN A 61 4.14 8.95 12.75
CA GLN A 61 3.41 8.94 11.49
C GLN A 61 2.81 7.56 11.28
N THR A 62 1.57 7.53 10.82
CA THR A 62 0.86 6.30 10.45
C THR A 62 0.33 6.44 9.04
N GLY A 63 0.20 5.33 8.33
CA GLY A 63 -0.37 5.32 7.00
C GLY A 63 -0.43 3.93 6.39
N ALA A 64 -1.11 3.83 5.27
CA ALA A 64 -1.22 2.62 4.48
C ALA A 64 -0.41 2.79 3.18
N PRO A 65 0.90 2.42 3.16
CA PRO A 65 1.76 2.62 1.99
C PRO A 65 1.27 1.87 0.74
N PHE A 66 0.67 0.71 0.95
CA PHE A 66 0.11 -0.10 -0.11
C PHE A 66 -1.31 -0.56 0.25
N GLY A 67 -2.22 -0.42 -0.70
CA GLY A 67 -3.57 -0.90 -0.58
C GLY A 67 -4.16 -1.07 -1.98
N LEU A 68 -4.38 -2.32 -2.38
CA LEU A 68 -4.99 -2.63 -3.66
C LEU A 68 -5.91 -3.84 -3.52
N VAL A 69 -7.11 -3.70 -4.00
CA VAL A 69 -8.05 -4.81 -4.11
C VAL A 69 -8.58 -4.85 -5.53
N THR A 70 -8.40 -5.98 -6.20
CA THR A 70 -9.05 -6.26 -7.47
C THR A 70 -9.94 -7.47 -7.34
N LYS A 71 -11.16 -7.37 -7.84
CA LYS A 71 -12.15 -8.45 -7.78
C LYS A 71 -12.93 -8.49 -9.09
N PRO A 72 -12.43 -9.20 -10.11
CA PRO A 72 -13.19 -9.48 -11.31
C PRO A 72 -14.44 -10.33 -11.01
N ARG A 73 -15.23 -10.59 -12.01
CA ARG A 73 -16.33 -11.56 -11.95
C ARG A 73 -15.81 -12.94 -11.54
N ASP A 74 -16.68 -13.76 -10.95
CA ASP A 74 -16.28 -15.11 -10.49
C ASP A 74 -15.85 -16.01 -11.65
N VAL A 75 -16.44 -15.84 -12.83
CA VAL A 75 -16.08 -16.56 -14.06
C VAL A 75 -15.76 -15.53 -15.14
N TRP A 76 -14.55 -15.54 -15.65
CA TRP A 76 -14.09 -14.66 -16.73
C TRP A 76 -12.88 -15.24 -17.46
N ALA A 77 -12.55 -14.70 -18.62
CA ALA A 77 -11.50 -15.25 -19.49
C ALA A 77 -10.09 -15.28 -18.86
N GLY A 78 -9.84 -14.44 -17.88
CA GLY A 78 -8.53 -14.36 -17.20
C GLY A 78 -8.53 -14.93 -15.77
N GLU A 79 -9.48 -15.76 -15.40
CA GLU A 79 -9.60 -16.28 -14.02
C GLU A 79 -8.40 -17.14 -13.57
N ALA A 80 -7.64 -17.70 -14.52
CA ALA A 80 -6.37 -18.38 -14.25
C ALA A 80 -5.27 -17.42 -13.77
N TYR A 81 -5.37 -16.14 -14.11
CA TYR A 81 -4.46 -15.09 -13.63
C TYR A 81 -4.92 -14.47 -12.32
N GLY A 82 -6.22 -14.43 -12.08
CA GLY A 82 -6.75 -13.90 -10.84
C GLY A 82 -8.26 -13.90 -10.76
N ARG A 83 -8.78 -14.34 -9.62
CA ARG A 83 -10.18 -14.22 -9.19
C ARG A 83 -10.36 -13.12 -8.15
N SER A 84 -9.36 -12.91 -7.31
CA SER A 84 -9.27 -11.72 -6.47
C SER A 84 -7.85 -11.55 -5.95
N ASN A 85 -7.38 -10.32 -5.91
CA ASN A 85 -6.09 -9.98 -5.35
C ASN A 85 -6.31 -8.88 -4.32
N ARG A 86 -5.76 -9.08 -3.13
CA ARG A 86 -5.80 -8.09 -2.06
C ARG A 86 -4.39 -7.93 -1.49
N ILE A 87 -3.91 -6.72 -1.55
CA ILE A 87 -2.67 -6.30 -0.89
C ILE A 87 -3.05 -5.20 0.09
N PHE A 88 -2.54 -5.31 1.30
CA PHE A 88 -2.75 -4.32 2.35
C PHE A 88 -1.47 -4.17 3.15
N SER A 89 -1.08 -2.93 3.43
CA SER A 89 -0.03 -2.64 4.40
C SER A 89 -0.43 -1.53 5.35
N LEU A 90 0.18 -1.54 6.51
CA LEU A 90 0.02 -0.51 7.53
C LEU A 90 1.41 -0.18 8.09
N ALA A 91 1.79 1.08 8.05
CA ALA A 91 3.09 1.55 8.54
C ALA A 91 2.93 2.44 9.78
N PHE A 92 3.84 2.24 10.73
CA PHE A 92 4.02 3.04 11.92
C PHE A 92 5.46 3.55 11.95
N ASN A 93 5.63 4.86 12.02
CA ASN A 93 6.94 5.50 12.02
C ASN A 93 7.05 6.41 13.25
N PRO A 94 7.43 5.89 14.43
CA PRO A 94 7.82 6.74 15.53
C PRO A 94 9.14 7.44 15.18
N VAL A 95 9.22 8.73 15.43
CA VAL A 95 10.38 9.56 15.07
C VAL A 95 10.79 10.45 16.22
N VAL A 96 12.09 10.74 16.28
CA VAL A 96 12.65 11.77 17.13
C VAL A 96 13.23 12.84 16.23
N GLY A 97 12.83 14.08 16.44
CA GLY A 97 13.32 15.26 15.75
C GLY A 97 14.19 16.12 16.65
N PHE A 98 15.28 16.62 16.12
CA PHE A 98 16.23 17.45 16.84
C PHE A 98 16.62 18.70 16.03
N LYS A 99 16.50 19.87 16.63
CA LYS A 99 16.98 21.14 16.09
C LYS A 99 18.46 21.29 16.37
N VAL A 100 19.28 21.01 15.36
CA VAL A 100 20.75 21.06 15.47
C VAL A 100 21.22 22.51 15.56
N THR A 101 20.70 23.36 14.67
CA THR A 101 20.93 24.81 14.63
C THR A 101 19.61 25.53 14.36
N ASP A 102 19.63 26.86 14.30
CA ASP A 102 18.43 27.63 13.98
C ASP A 102 17.94 27.42 12.53
N TRP A 103 18.82 26.98 11.66
CA TRP A 103 18.53 26.73 10.25
C TRP A 103 18.47 25.23 9.88
N LEU A 104 18.90 24.31 10.77
CA LEU A 104 18.94 22.87 10.50
C LEU A 104 18.24 22.07 11.57
N SER A 105 17.25 21.29 11.17
CA SER A 105 16.64 20.26 11.99
C SER A 105 16.79 18.90 11.31
N VAL A 106 16.97 17.85 12.10
CA VAL A 106 17.04 16.46 11.63
C VAL A 106 16.06 15.61 12.38
N ALA A 107 15.59 14.53 11.75
CA ALA A 107 14.72 13.57 12.39
C ALA A 107 15.06 12.17 11.91
N ALA A 108 14.89 11.18 12.79
CA ALA A 108 15.05 9.79 12.44
C ALA A 108 14.17 8.89 13.32
N GLY A 109 13.88 7.69 12.82
CA GLY A 109 13.14 6.70 13.56
C GLY A 109 12.97 5.39 12.78
N PRO A 110 12.52 4.32 13.44
CA PRO A 110 12.17 3.07 12.77
C PRO A 110 10.92 3.25 11.89
N ASN A 111 10.86 2.47 10.83
CA ASN A 111 9.67 2.25 10.04
C ASN A 111 9.22 0.80 10.28
N ILE A 112 8.11 0.63 10.97
CA ILE A 112 7.54 -0.69 11.28
C ILE A 112 6.34 -0.87 10.36
N GLU A 113 6.37 -1.92 9.54
CA GLU A 113 5.32 -2.16 8.55
C GLU A 113 4.74 -3.56 8.69
N TYR A 114 3.42 -3.62 8.76
CA TYR A 114 2.65 -4.84 8.58
C TYR A 114 2.21 -4.95 7.14
N PHE A 115 2.46 -6.10 6.53
CA PHE A 115 2.07 -6.40 5.16
C PHE A 115 1.23 -7.67 5.12
N ARG A 116 0.19 -7.66 4.30
CA ARG A 116 -0.68 -8.82 4.06
C ARG A 116 -1.03 -8.94 2.59
N LEU A 117 -0.85 -10.15 2.08
CA LEU A 117 -1.18 -10.54 0.72
C LEU A 117 -2.26 -11.63 0.74
N THR A 118 -3.23 -11.54 -0.15
CA THR A 118 -4.18 -12.61 -0.44
C THR A 118 -4.42 -12.63 -1.94
N LEU A 119 -3.97 -13.70 -2.59
CA LEU A 119 -4.19 -13.94 -4.02
C LEU A 119 -5.10 -15.15 -4.17
N ARG A 120 -6.03 -15.06 -5.09
CA ARG A 120 -6.92 -16.15 -5.47
C ARG A 120 -6.95 -16.26 -6.97
N GLN A 121 -6.72 -17.46 -7.50
CA GLN A 121 -6.77 -17.75 -8.92
C GLN A 121 -7.49 -19.07 -9.18
N ALA A 122 -8.01 -19.26 -10.38
CA ALA A 122 -8.51 -20.55 -10.81
C ALA A 122 -7.35 -21.49 -11.11
N VAL A 123 -7.49 -22.76 -10.77
CA VAL A 123 -6.56 -23.81 -11.20
C VAL A 123 -7.12 -24.39 -12.49
N PRO A 124 -6.50 -24.18 -13.65
CA PRO A 124 -6.91 -24.75 -14.91
C PRO A 124 -6.67 -26.26 -14.87
N LEU A 125 -7.69 -27.01 -14.53
CA LEU A 125 -7.70 -28.45 -14.75
C LEU A 125 -8.11 -28.68 -16.20
N THR A 126 -7.29 -29.37 -16.96
CA THR A 126 -7.45 -29.72 -18.38
C THR A 126 -8.89 -29.93 -18.87
N PRO A 127 -9.16 -29.98 -20.19
CA PRO A 127 -10.39 -29.53 -20.87
C PRO A 127 -11.72 -30.23 -20.49
N LEU A 128 -11.76 -30.96 -19.40
CA LEU A 128 -12.88 -31.78 -18.98
C LEU A 128 -13.92 -31.11 -18.04
N LEU A 129 -13.58 -29.94 -17.47
CA LEU A 129 -14.49 -29.24 -16.54
C LEU A 129 -14.96 -27.92 -17.14
N PRO A 130 -16.25 -27.60 -17.04
CA PRO A 130 -16.76 -26.29 -17.41
C PRO A 130 -16.09 -25.21 -16.54
N ALA A 131 -15.81 -24.05 -17.12
CA ALA A 131 -15.14 -22.93 -16.45
C ALA A 131 -15.77 -22.54 -15.11
N THR A 132 -17.06 -22.78 -14.94
CA THR A 132 -17.81 -22.53 -13.70
C THR A 132 -17.43 -23.45 -12.53
N ALA A 133 -16.73 -24.56 -12.80
CA ALA A 133 -16.41 -25.59 -11.81
C ALA A 133 -14.91 -25.65 -11.45
N LEU A 134 -14.09 -24.71 -11.94
CA LEU A 134 -12.66 -24.72 -11.66
C LEU A 134 -12.40 -24.45 -10.17
N PRO A 135 -11.58 -25.29 -9.51
CA PRO A 135 -11.17 -25.05 -8.14
C PRO A 135 -10.34 -23.78 -8.04
N SER A 136 -10.28 -23.20 -6.85
CA SER A 136 -9.45 -22.02 -6.57
C SER A 136 -8.20 -22.41 -5.82
N SER A 137 -7.07 -21.88 -6.25
CA SER A 137 -5.84 -21.82 -5.45
C SER A 137 -5.80 -20.53 -4.66
N PHE A 138 -5.28 -20.60 -3.45
CA PHE A 138 -5.11 -19.46 -2.56
C PHE A 138 -3.64 -19.36 -2.17
N ILE A 139 -3.11 -18.16 -2.29
CA ILE A 139 -1.85 -17.77 -1.67
C ILE A 139 -2.22 -16.69 -0.66
N LYS A 140 -1.89 -16.94 0.59
CA LYS A 140 -2.14 -15.99 1.67
C LYS A 140 -0.92 -15.97 2.58
N GLY A 141 -0.45 -14.78 2.87
CA GLY A 141 0.62 -14.57 3.81
C GLY A 141 0.53 -13.18 4.42
N ASP A 142 1.15 -13.04 5.55
CA ASP A 142 1.35 -11.77 6.22
C ASP A 142 2.68 -11.79 6.96
N SER A 143 3.27 -10.62 7.08
CA SER A 143 4.53 -10.46 7.80
C SER A 143 4.68 -9.05 8.36
N TRP A 144 5.55 -8.95 9.37
CA TRP A 144 6.04 -7.69 9.87
C TRP A 144 7.44 -7.44 9.32
N GLY A 145 7.69 -6.22 8.89
CA GLY A 145 9.00 -5.78 8.46
C GLY A 145 9.42 -4.53 9.19
N VAL A 146 10.73 -4.33 9.30
CA VAL A 146 11.31 -3.15 9.94
C VAL A 146 12.32 -2.53 9.01
N GLY A 147 12.23 -1.22 8.87
CA GLY A 147 13.17 -0.35 8.20
C GLY A 147 13.48 0.86 9.05
N PHE A 148 13.98 1.92 8.44
CA PHE A 148 14.18 3.19 9.11
C PHE A 148 13.80 4.35 8.20
N THR A 149 13.53 5.49 8.83
CA THR A 149 13.32 6.78 8.16
C THR A 149 14.27 7.81 8.76
N ALA A 150 14.76 8.70 7.91
CA ALA A 150 15.57 9.83 8.34
C ALA A 150 15.26 11.04 7.47
N GLY A 151 15.36 12.24 8.01
CA GLY A 151 15.11 13.46 7.28
C GLY A 151 15.86 14.65 7.85
N ALA A 152 15.99 15.66 7.01
CA ALA A 152 16.53 16.95 7.38
C ALA A 152 15.66 18.07 6.85
N LEU A 153 15.51 19.12 7.63
CA LEU A 153 14.81 20.35 7.29
C LEU A 153 15.77 21.53 7.40
N ILE A 154 15.91 22.26 6.32
CA ILE A 154 16.77 23.43 6.22
C ILE A 154 15.88 24.66 6.07
N THR A 155 16.02 25.62 6.96
CA THR A 155 15.27 26.88 6.92
C THR A 155 16.21 28.02 6.63
N ALA A 156 16.05 28.67 5.47
CA ALA A 156 16.85 29.83 5.10
C ALA A 156 16.42 31.07 5.88
N PRO A 157 17.32 32.07 6.04
CA PRO A 157 16.98 33.35 6.70
C PRO A 157 15.80 34.11 6.04
N THR A 158 15.53 33.82 4.77
CA THR A 158 14.39 34.36 4.00
C THR A 158 13.03 33.74 4.39
N GLY A 159 13.00 32.72 5.27
CA GLY A 159 11.81 31.95 5.62
C GLY A 159 11.54 30.77 4.69
N THR A 160 12.33 30.58 3.64
CA THR A 160 12.19 29.42 2.73
C THR A 160 12.66 28.16 3.44
N THR A 161 11.85 27.10 3.36
CA THR A 161 12.17 25.80 3.99
C THR A 161 12.32 24.73 2.93
N LEU A 162 13.41 23.96 3.02
CA LEU A 162 13.69 22.79 2.19
C LEU A 162 13.76 21.54 3.05
N GLY A 163 12.94 20.53 2.70
CA GLY A 163 12.95 19.23 3.37
C GLY A 163 13.53 18.14 2.48
N VAL A 164 14.37 17.28 3.05
CA VAL A 164 14.86 16.06 2.41
C VAL A 164 14.56 14.88 3.33
N GLY A 165 13.99 13.83 2.78
CA GLY A 165 13.64 12.63 3.52
C GLY A 165 14.12 11.37 2.82
N TYR A 166 14.49 10.38 3.61
CA TYR A 166 14.88 9.05 3.16
C TYR A 166 14.09 8.00 3.95
N ARG A 167 13.63 6.98 3.25
CA ARG A 167 13.05 5.77 3.85
C ARG A 167 13.76 4.56 3.28
N SER A 168 14.23 3.67 4.14
CA SER A 168 14.84 2.42 3.72
C SER A 168 13.80 1.46 3.12
N SER A 169 14.28 0.44 2.41
CA SER A 169 13.47 -0.72 2.07
C SER A 169 13.04 -1.46 3.35
N VAL A 170 11.89 -2.12 3.26
CA VAL A 170 11.39 -3.04 4.27
C VAL A 170 11.29 -4.41 3.62
N HIS A 171 11.88 -5.43 4.24
CA HIS A 171 11.78 -6.81 3.76
C HIS A 171 10.63 -7.52 4.46
N HIS A 172 9.87 -8.28 3.68
CA HIS A 172 8.75 -9.07 4.13
C HIS A 172 8.95 -10.52 3.69
N ASP A 173 9.06 -11.44 4.64
CA ASP A 173 9.09 -12.88 4.39
C ASP A 173 7.65 -13.40 4.45
N ILE A 174 7.16 -13.90 3.29
CA ILE A 174 5.76 -14.35 3.10
C ILE A 174 5.72 -15.79 2.61
#